data_556b5c47b103320a925de95935b4132c
#
_entry.id   556b5c47b103320a925de95935b4132c
#
_cell.length_a   1.000
_cell.length_b   1.000
_cell.length_c   1.000
_cell.angle_alpha   90.00
_cell.angle_beta   90.00
_cell.angle_gamma   90.00
#
_symmetry.space_group_name_H-M   'P 1'
#
loop_
_entity.id
_entity.type
_entity.pdbx_description
1 polymer ?
#
loop_
_entity_poly.entity_id
_entity_poly.type
_entity_poly.pdbx_seq_one_letter_code
_entity_poly.pdbx_strand_id
1 'polypeptide(L)'
;MLLMLDRLNSANWHNIRLKMKYLKSHIYLLAWFVFITACAYIIPYFSNDYRYMMIEGTQDLVSSFSDIVVSQYRHYFTWGGRTPPHVLAQLLLWGGKYVSAVGAGLCYLVLIYLIYVQAKGKRVNPFKLLILPVLFITVALWLCLRAYGEVIFMLVTSCNYLYTTTFILAFLLPYRFSINADNCKKSVPFAIMMFLLGIIAGWCNENTGFAICAANFLLCLYLYKVKKLSFWHITGFVGTCIGFLVLVLSPGNNARLEMMETTGSFNYFSHLAVTLDIFFLTLLEELPLILSLVYLLFIAYKKKFFSKDKFAEYKNDFIGVLYLFIFGFASLAIMIFSPNFPARTATPFTCALIACVLGVYFILKKEDIKVMPRTLTVSLYTLCFVYILVTGENALVGLLKVKQDMVERDYEIQQQLDAGVKELVVSPLTVETSRYIFVADVRTKPTFFANEILSRFYHVNSIVRTCDFAKTVKHSDLIIYQHYGEPVCSVKKP
;
A
#
# COMPACT_ATOMS: atom_id res chain seq x y z
N MET A 1 11.97 30.47 -48.46
CA MET A 1 13.09 30.02 -47.64
C MET A 1 12.95 30.53 -46.17
N LEU A 2 12.73 31.81 -45.92
CA LEU A 2 12.53 32.36 -44.55
C LEU A 2 11.32 31.75 -43.82
N LEU A 3 10.17 31.58 -44.47
CA LEU A 3 8.98 30.94 -43.92
C LEU A 3 9.16 29.41 -43.61
N MET A 4 10.07 28.74 -44.31
CA MET A 4 10.44 27.35 -43.99
C MET A 4 11.36 27.27 -42.76
N LEU A 5 12.28 28.20 -42.60
CA LEU A 5 13.17 28.29 -41.44
C LEU A 5 12.40 28.64 -40.16
N ASP A 6 11.40 29.53 -40.22
CA ASP A 6 10.52 29.87 -39.09
C ASP A 6 9.63 28.66 -38.70
N ARG A 7 9.12 27.91 -39.65
CA ARG A 7 8.35 26.67 -39.36
C ARG A 7 9.23 25.56 -38.75
N LEU A 8 10.48 25.39 -39.23
CA LEU A 8 11.43 24.44 -38.67
C LEU A 8 11.87 24.86 -37.25
N ASN A 9 12.09 26.15 -37.01
CA ASN A 9 12.38 26.69 -35.68
C ASN A 9 11.18 26.53 -34.73
N SER A 10 9.97 26.84 -35.16
CA SER A 10 8.75 26.70 -34.34
C SER A 10 8.46 25.24 -33.99
N ALA A 11 8.67 24.30 -34.91
CA ALA A 11 8.53 22.86 -34.66
C ALA A 11 9.58 22.31 -33.69
N ASN A 12 10.83 22.79 -33.81
CA ASN A 12 11.91 22.45 -32.88
C ASN A 12 11.64 22.98 -31.46
N TRP A 13 11.18 24.23 -31.31
CA TRP A 13 10.81 24.80 -30.03
C TRP A 13 9.61 24.11 -29.40
N HIS A 14 8.63 23.70 -30.19
CA HIS A 14 7.48 22.91 -29.70
C HIS A 14 7.94 21.55 -29.18
N ASN A 15 8.81 20.84 -29.89
CA ASN A 15 9.37 19.55 -29.47
C ASN A 15 10.23 19.69 -28.21
N ILE A 16 11.02 20.74 -28.08
CA ILE A 16 11.83 21.03 -26.89
C ILE A 16 10.92 21.27 -25.68
N ARG A 17 9.87 22.10 -25.82
CA ARG A 17 8.88 22.36 -24.77
C ARG A 17 8.16 21.08 -24.33
N LEU A 18 7.79 20.22 -25.26
CA LEU A 18 7.18 18.91 -24.95
C LEU A 18 8.15 17.99 -24.20
N LYS A 19 9.41 17.89 -24.63
CA LYS A 19 10.44 17.12 -23.91
C LYS A 19 10.65 17.66 -22.50
N MET A 20 10.79 18.97 -22.33
CA MET A 20 10.93 19.60 -21.00
C MET A 20 9.70 19.38 -20.08
N LYS A 21 8.50 19.33 -20.66
CA LYS A 21 7.27 19.06 -19.90
C LYS A 21 7.29 17.70 -19.21
N TYR A 22 7.82 16.67 -19.88
CA TYR A 22 7.91 15.32 -19.34
C TYR A 22 9.16 15.10 -18.48
N LEU A 23 10.27 15.79 -18.82
CA LEU A 23 11.52 15.71 -18.05
C LEU A 23 11.31 16.04 -16.57
N LYS A 24 10.50 17.07 -16.28
CA LYS A 24 10.17 17.44 -14.88
C LYS A 24 9.52 16.29 -14.11
N SER A 25 8.65 15.53 -14.75
CA SER A 25 8.01 14.37 -14.13
C SER A 25 9.01 13.24 -13.84
N HIS A 26 9.96 13.02 -14.75
CA HIS A 26 10.98 11.97 -14.57
C HIS A 26 11.95 12.32 -13.45
N ILE A 27 12.44 13.56 -13.40
CA ILE A 27 13.33 14.01 -12.31
C ILE A 27 12.61 13.89 -10.97
N TYR A 28 11.34 14.29 -10.90
CA TYR A 28 10.54 14.20 -9.70
C TYR A 28 10.31 12.74 -9.26
N LEU A 29 9.97 11.86 -10.20
CA LEU A 29 9.82 10.42 -9.93
C LEU A 29 11.13 9.78 -9.51
N LEU A 30 12.26 10.17 -10.13
CA LEU A 30 13.58 9.70 -9.71
C LEU A 30 13.91 10.12 -8.26
N ALA A 31 13.57 11.36 -7.87
CA ALA A 31 13.74 11.80 -6.48
C ALA A 31 12.92 10.94 -5.49
N TRP A 32 11.67 10.61 -5.84
CA TRP A 32 10.87 9.68 -5.03
C TRP A 32 11.46 8.27 -5.00
N PHE A 33 11.92 7.76 -6.13
CA PHE A 33 12.60 6.46 -6.17
C PHE A 33 13.78 6.40 -5.22
N VAL A 34 14.66 7.42 -5.28
CA VAL A 34 15.83 7.49 -4.40
C VAL A 34 15.44 7.60 -2.94
N PHE A 35 14.46 8.46 -2.62
CA PHE A 35 13.97 8.65 -1.25
C PHE A 35 13.35 7.38 -0.67
N ILE A 36 12.44 6.72 -1.39
CA ILE A 36 11.80 5.48 -0.93
C ILE A 36 12.82 4.35 -0.78
N THR A 37 13.73 4.19 -1.76
CA THR A 37 14.79 3.19 -1.69
C THR A 37 15.71 3.43 -0.50
N ALA A 38 16.10 4.69 -0.24
CA ALA A 38 16.93 5.04 0.90
C ALA A 38 16.22 4.73 2.24
N CYS A 39 14.98 5.14 2.41
CA CYS A 39 14.20 4.85 3.62
C CYS A 39 14.01 3.34 3.84
N ALA A 40 13.67 2.60 2.78
CA ALA A 40 13.51 1.15 2.85
C ALA A 40 14.84 0.41 3.09
N TYR A 41 15.97 0.99 2.73
CA TYR A 41 17.30 0.47 3.05
C TYR A 41 17.71 0.78 4.50
N ILE A 42 17.39 1.97 4.99
CA ILE A 42 17.78 2.44 6.34
C ILE A 42 16.98 1.71 7.41
N ILE A 43 15.68 1.51 7.24
CA ILE A 43 14.84 0.83 8.24
C ILE A 43 15.37 -0.57 8.53
N PRO A 44 15.60 -0.95 9.80
CA PRO A 44 16.05 -2.30 10.13
C PRO A 44 14.95 -3.35 9.88
N TYR A 45 15.30 -4.61 10.00
CA TYR A 45 14.32 -5.70 10.05
C TYR A 45 13.67 -5.76 11.43
N PHE A 46 12.38 -6.10 11.47
CA PHE A 46 11.62 -6.24 12.71
C PHE A 46 10.87 -7.58 12.73
N SER A 47 10.53 -8.04 13.93
CA SER A 47 9.53 -9.07 14.23
C SER A 47 9.15 -9.99 13.04
N ASN A 48 8.18 -9.60 12.23
CA ASN A 48 7.72 -10.40 11.09
C ASN A 48 8.79 -10.62 10.02
N ASP A 49 9.72 -9.67 9.81
CA ASP A 49 10.80 -9.86 8.83
C ASP A 49 11.67 -11.05 9.26
N TYR A 50 12.05 -11.14 10.55
CA TYR A 50 12.79 -12.27 11.11
C TYR A 50 12.01 -13.57 11.02
N ARG A 51 10.69 -13.54 11.26
CA ARG A 51 9.84 -14.74 11.10
C ARG A 51 9.91 -15.28 9.67
N TYR A 52 9.80 -14.42 8.66
CA TYR A 52 9.82 -14.85 7.26
C TYR A 52 11.23 -15.10 6.71
N MET A 53 12.29 -14.76 7.44
CA MET A 53 13.65 -15.25 7.16
C MET A 53 13.80 -16.72 7.49
N MET A 54 12.99 -17.25 8.41
CA MET A 54 13.01 -18.67 8.82
C MET A 54 11.98 -19.48 8.02
N ILE A 55 12.24 -20.77 7.88
CA ILE A 55 11.26 -21.74 7.39
C ILE A 55 10.19 -21.90 8.47
N GLU A 56 8.92 -21.72 8.11
CA GLU A 56 7.80 -21.75 9.07
C GLU A 56 7.82 -23.04 9.91
N GLY A 57 7.72 -22.89 11.23
CA GLY A 57 7.75 -23.98 12.21
C GLY A 57 9.15 -24.49 12.55
N THR A 58 10.23 -23.90 12.01
CA THR A 58 11.63 -24.24 12.34
C THR A 58 12.42 -23.03 12.80
N GLN A 59 13.70 -23.21 13.09
CA GLN A 59 14.67 -22.14 13.34
C GLN A 59 15.66 -21.98 12.17
N ASP A 60 15.52 -22.78 11.10
CA ASP A 60 16.40 -22.76 9.96
C ASP A 60 16.06 -21.60 9.04
N LEU A 61 17.08 -20.94 8.50
CA LEU A 61 16.92 -19.83 7.57
C LEU A 61 16.55 -20.33 6.17
N VAL A 62 15.73 -19.57 5.47
CA VAL A 62 15.44 -19.78 4.05
C VAL A 62 16.71 -19.59 3.24
N SER A 63 17.15 -20.65 2.54
CA SER A 63 18.38 -20.67 1.74
C SER A 63 18.13 -21.06 0.27
N SER A 64 16.92 -21.54 -0.04
CA SER A 64 16.54 -22.00 -1.38
C SER A 64 15.07 -21.69 -1.69
N PHE A 65 14.72 -21.74 -3.00
CA PHE A 65 13.31 -21.64 -3.41
C PHE A 65 12.47 -22.81 -2.87
N SER A 66 13.06 -23.98 -2.72
CA SER A 66 12.40 -25.15 -2.09
C SER A 66 11.99 -24.84 -0.66
N ASP A 67 12.85 -24.17 0.12
CA ASP A 67 12.53 -23.78 1.50
C ASP A 67 11.35 -22.81 1.56
N ILE A 68 11.27 -21.89 0.59
CA ILE A 68 10.12 -20.98 0.47
C ILE A 68 8.82 -21.77 0.24
N VAL A 69 8.84 -22.75 -0.67
CA VAL A 69 7.67 -23.59 -0.96
C VAL A 69 7.24 -24.36 0.28
N VAL A 70 8.18 -25.02 0.98
CA VAL A 70 7.91 -25.76 2.21
C VAL A 70 7.40 -24.82 3.31
N SER A 71 8.03 -23.65 3.48
CA SER A 71 7.64 -22.67 4.47
C SER A 71 6.21 -22.18 4.23
N GLN A 72 5.86 -21.82 2.98
CA GLN A 72 4.54 -21.30 2.65
C GLN A 72 3.46 -22.38 2.69
N TYR A 73 3.79 -23.64 2.38
CA TYR A 73 2.89 -24.76 2.60
C TYR A 73 2.55 -24.91 4.09
N ARG A 74 3.55 -24.94 4.98
CA ARG A 74 3.33 -24.99 6.45
C ARG A 74 2.54 -23.80 6.94
N HIS A 75 2.92 -22.59 6.53
CA HIS A 75 2.28 -21.34 6.89
C HIS A 75 0.78 -21.30 6.54
N TYR A 76 0.39 -21.86 5.39
CA TYR A 76 -1.00 -21.96 4.95
C TYR A 76 -1.86 -22.77 5.93
N PHE A 77 -1.31 -23.81 6.55
CA PHE A 77 -2.02 -24.66 7.50
C PHE A 77 -1.93 -24.19 8.96
N THR A 78 -0.90 -23.42 9.32
CA THR A 78 -0.61 -23.08 10.73
C THR A 78 -0.90 -21.63 11.09
N TRP A 79 -0.93 -20.71 10.10
CA TRP A 79 -1.01 -19.27 10.41
C TRP A 79 -1.99 -18.49 9.56
N GLY A 80 -2.07 -18.72 8.25
CA GLY A 80 -2.99 -17.98 7.38
C GLY A 80 -2.76 -18.14 5.89
N GLY A 81 -3.79 -17.76 5.10
CA GLY A 81 -3.91 -18.06 3.70
C GLY A 81 -3.20 -17.12 2.71
N ARG A 82 -2.55 -16.05 3.14
CA ARG A 82 -1.95 -15.01 2.25
C ARG A 82 -0.66 -15.46 1.58
N THR A 83 -0.68 -16.56 0.85
CA THR A 83 0.53 -17.18 0.27
C THR A 83 1.25 -16.28 -0.75
N PRO A 84 0.61 -15.64 -1.76
CA PRO A 84 1.35 -14.89 -2.77
C PRO A 84 2.20 -13.74 -2.21
N PRO A 85 1.70 -12.84 -1.34
CA PRO A 85 2.52 -11.79 -0.74
C PRO A 85 3.60 -12.33 0.19
N HIS A 86 3.40 -13.45 0.86
CA HIS A 86 4.40 -14.04 1.74
C HIS A 86 5.51 -14.77 0.98
N VAL A 87 5.21 -15.43 -0.15
CA VAL A 87 6.23 -15.92 -1.09
C VAL A 87 7.11 -14.76 -1.55
N LEU A 88 6.50 -13.64 -1.96
CA LEU A 88 7.24 -12.44 -2.37
C LEU A 88 8.11 -11.89 -1.23
N ALA A 89 7.58 -11.86 0.00
CA ALA A 89 8.33 -11.40 1.17
C ALA A 89 9.57 -12.27 1.42
N GLN A 90 9.44 -13.61 1.39
CA GLN A 90 10.58 -14.52 1.55
C GLN A 90 11.59 -14.40 0.41
N LEU A 91 11.14 -14.23 -0.84
CA LEU A 91 12.03 -13.99 -1.98
C LEU A 91 12.86 -12.69 -1.81
N LEU A 92 12.21 -11.61 -1.37
CA LEU A 92 12.88 -10.33 -1.15
C LEU A 92 13.82 -10.37 0.07
N LEU A 93 13.45 -11.07 1.15
CA LEU A 93 14.32 -11.29 2.30
C LEU A 93 15.54 -12.13 1.92
N TRP A 94 15.35 -13.21 1.18
CA TRP A 94 16.43 -14.06 0.66
C TRP A 94 17.35 -13.30 -0.31
N GLY A 95 16.79 -12.41 -1.13
CA GLY A 95 17.54 -11.49 -2.00
C GLY A 95 18.34 -10.42 -1.25
N GLY A 96 18.05 -10.22 0.04
CA GLY A 96 18.74 -9.30 0.92
C GLY A 96 18.23 -7.85 0.86
N LYS A 97 18.81 -7.02 1.72
CA LYS A 97 18.35 -5.65 2.00
C LYS A 97 18.39 -4.72 0.78
N TYR A 98 19.39 -4.86 -0.08
CA TYR A 98 19.50 -4.08 -1.31
C TYR A 98 18.39 -4.39 -2.30
N VAL A 99 18.13 -5.66 -2.54
CA VAL A 99 17.09 -6.12 -3.48
C VAL A 99 15.73 -5.66 -3.01
N SER A 100 15.45 -5.82 -1.71
CA SER A 100 14.17 -5.41 -1.12
C SER A 100 13.96 -3.89 -1.16
N ALA A 101 14.99 -3.09 -0.88
CA ALA A 101 14.90 -1.64 -0.89
C ALA A 101 14.69 -1.07 -2.30
N VAL A 102 15.45 -1.55 -3.28
CA VAL A 102 15.27 -1.17 -4.70
C VAL A 102 13.90 -1.63 -5.20
N GLY A 103 13.48 -2.84 -4.82
CA GLY A 103 12.16 -3.37 -5.12
C GLY A 103 11.03 -2.48 -4.60
N ALA A 104 11.11 -1.99 -3.36
CA ALA A 104 10.14 -1.07 -2.77
C ALA A 104 10.06 0.26 -3.57
N GLY A 105 11.21 0.85 -3.91
CA GLY A 105 11.28 2.07 -4.73
C GLY A 105 10.66 1.88 -6.11
N LEU A 106 10.97 0.79 -6.80
CA LEU A 106 10.39 0.46 -8.12
C LEU A 106 8.88 0.21 -8.01
N CYS A 107 8.44 -0.57 -7.02
CA CYS A 107 7.02 -0.85 -6.80
C CYS A 107 6.24 0.45 -6.54
N TYR A 108 6.79 1.38 -5.78
CA TYR A 108 6.18 2.69 -5.53
C TYR A 108 6.00 3.50 -6.82
N LEU A 109 7.01 3.51 -7.72
CA LEU A 109 6.86 4.16 -9.03
C LEU A 109 5.79 3.50 -9.90
N VAL A 110 5.74 2.17 -9.89
CA VAL A 110 4.72 1.41 -10.61
C VAL A 110 3.33 1.69 -10.04
N LEU A 111 3.19 1.80 -8.72
CA LEU A 111 1.94 2.20 -8.08
C LEU A 111 1.45 3.57 -8.56
N ILE A 112 2.33 4.58 -8.58
CA ILE A 112 2.00 5.93 -9.09
C ILE A 112 1.53 5.85 -10.55
N TYR A 113 2.25 5.12 -11.39
CA TYR A 113 1.89 4.92 -12.79
C TYR A 113 0.52 4.25 -12.94
N LEU A 114 0.25 3.19 -12.17
CA LEU A 114 -1.02 2.46 -12.24
C LEU A 114 -2.20 3.31 -11.76
N ILE A 115 -2.06 4.07 -10.68
CA ILE A 115 -3.09 5.03 -10.23
C ILE A 115 -3.39 6.04 -11.36
N TYR A 116 -2.34 6.58 -12.01
CA TYR A 116 -2.50 7.51 -13.13
C TYR A 116 -3.25 6.87 -14.30
N VAL A 117 -2.89 5.65 -14.70
CA VAL A 117 -3.50 4.93 -15.84
C VAL A 117 -4.93 4.50 -15.53
N GLN A 118 -5.20 4.04 -14.31
CA GLN A 118 -6.55 3.73 -13.82
C GLN A 118 -7.46 4.96 -13.89
N ALA A 119 -6.99 6.10 -13.41
CA ALA A 119 -7.71 7.37 -13.49
C ALA A 119 -7.98 7.79 -14.95
N LYS A 120 -7.00 7.61 -15.84
CA LYS A 120 -7.09 7.96 -17.26
C LYS A 120 -8.03 7.05 -18.05
N GLY A 121 -8.20 5.79 -17.63
CA GLY A 121 -9.01 4.76 -18.28
C GLY A 121 -8.56 4.37 -19.67
N LYS A 122 -7.32 4.67 -20.04
CA LYS A 122 -6.69 4.30 -21.31
C LYS A 122 -5.19 4.14 -21.16
N ARG A 123 -4.55 3.43 -22.10
CA ARG A 123 -3.09 3.27 -22.12
C ARG A 123 -2.38 4.63 -22.15
N VAL A 124 -1.38 4.79 -21.33
CA VAL A 124 -0.51 5.96 -21.26
C VAL A 124 0.93 5.49 -21.35
N ASN A 125 1.73 6.18 -22.17
CA ASN A 125 3.16 5.92 -22.22
C ASN A 125 3.79 6.36 -20.89
N PRO A 126 4.52 5.49 -20.15
CA PRO A 126 5.11 5.84 -18.85
C PRO A 126 6.08 7.02 -18.93
N PHE A 127 6.69 7.26 -20.11
CA PHE A 127 7.57 8.40 -20.34
C PHE A 127 6.83 9.71 -20.69
N LYS A 128 5.49 9.71 -20.72
CA LYS A 128 4.68 10.89 -21.07
C LYS A 128 3.70 11.27 -19.96
N LEU A 129 4.07 11.06 -18.70
CA LEU A 129 3.27 11.48 -17.55
C LEU A 129 3.35 12.99 -17.33
N LEU A 130 2.21 13.59 -16.99
CA LEU A 130 2.12 15.02 -16.67
C LEU A 130 2.48 15.25 -15.21
N ILE A 131 3.25 16.30 -14.93
CA ILE A 131 3.77 16.57 -13.59
C ILE A 131 2.65 16.83 -12.56
N LEU A 132 1.61 17.60 -12.86
CA LEU A 132 0.57 17.94 -11.89
C LEU A 132 -0.20 16.70 -11.37
N PRO A 133 -0.69 15.76 -12.21
CA PRO A 133 -1.28 14.54 -11.70
C PRO A 133 -0.30 13.66 -10.91
N VAL A 134 0.97 13.61 -11.31
CA VAL A 134 2.01 12.85 -10.58
C VAL A 134 2.23 13.47 -9.20
N LEU A 135 2.38 14.80 -9.12
CA LEU A 135 2.44 15.55 -7.85
C LEU A 135 1.22 15.25 -6.98
N PHE A 136 0.01 15.31 -7.56
CA PHE A 136 -1.21 15.02 -6.80
C PHE A 136 -1.19 13.60 -6.21
N ILE A 137 -0.81 12.58 -6.99
CA ILE A 137 -0.75 11.19 -6.50
C ILE A 137 0.23 11.09 -5.32
N THR A 138 1.44 11.60 -5.47
CA THR A 138 2.48 11.46 -4.43
C THR A 138 2.14 12.25 -3.18
N VAL A 139 1.61 13.47 -3.32
CA VAL A 139 1.12 14.29 -2.21
C VAL A 139 -0.04 13.59 -1.50
N ALA A 140 -1.00 13.07 -2.25
CA ALA A 140 -2.16 12.38 -1.68
C ALA A 140 -1.75 11.08 -0.95
N LEU A 141 -0.83 10.28 -1.51
CA LEU A 141 -0.26 9.12 -0.83
C LEU A 141 0.44 9.52 0.47
N TRP A 142 1.27 10.58 0.44
CA TRP A 142 2.00 11.04 1.63
C TRP A 142 1.06 11.53 2.73
N LEU A 143 0.02 12.28 2.38
CA LEU A 143 -0.89 12.90 3.34
C LEU A 143 -2.00 11.96 3.85
N CYS A 144 -2.51 11.07 2.98
CA CYS A 144 -3.70 10.27 3.28
C CYS A 144 -3.40 8.81 3.63
N LEU A 145 -2.26 8.24 3.16
CA LEU A 145 -1.93 6.86 3.53
C LEU A 145 -1.57 6.77 5.01
N ARG A 146 -2.48 6.21 5.80
CA ARG A 146 -2.50 6.26 7.26
C ARG A 146 -1.27 5.63 7.92
N ALA A 147 -0.81 4.50 7.40
CA ALA A 147 0.37 3.77 7.91
C ALA A 147 1.50 3.80 6.86
N TYR A 148 1.89 5.00 6.42
CA TYR A 148 2.82 5.18 5.30
C TYR A 148 4.14 4.44 5.52
N GLY A 149 4.80 4.65 6.67
CA GLY A 149 6.09 4.02 6.98
C GLY A 149 6.00 2.50 7.04
N GLU A 150 4.93 1.99 7.63
CA GLU A 150 4.67 0.55 7.71
C GLU A 150 4.41 -0.08 6.33
N VAL A 151 3.57 0.58 5.51
CA VAL A 151 3.16 0.07 4.18
C VAL A 151 4.27 0.19 3.15
N ILE A 152 5.07 1.26 3.20
CA ILE A 152 6.03 1.57 2.14
C ILE A 152 7.44 1.07 2.48
N PHE A 153 7.87 1.17 3.75
CA PHE A 153 9.27 0.91 4.11
C PHE A 153 9.49 -0.45 4.77
N MET A 154 8.53 -0.97 5.55
CA MET A 154 8.66 -2.27 6.22
C MET A 154 8.40 -3.42 5.23
N LEU A 155 9.38 -4.32 5.05
CA LEU A 155 9.40 -5.29 3.95
C LEU A 155 8.16 -6.20 3.92
N VAL A 156 7.89 -6.96 4.98
CA VAL A 156 6.78 -7.92 4.99
C VAL A 156 5.43 -7.22 4.85
N THR A 157 5.25 -6.06 5.48
CA THR A 157 4.03 -5.27 5.36
C THR A 157 3.90 -4.66 3.96
N SER A 158 5.00 -4.20 3.34
CA SER A 158 4.95 -3.69 1.98
C SER A 158 4.55 -4.78 0.97
N CYS A 159 5.01 -6.01 1.14
CA CYS A 159 4.55 -7.13 0.30
C CYS A 159 3.05 -7.35 0.41
N ASN A 160 2.50 -7.26 1.61
CA ASN A 160 1.06 -7.43 1.85
C ASN A 160 0.20 -6.25 1.35
N TYR A 161 0.73 -5.01 1.29
CA TYR A 161 -0.09 -3.83 0.99
C TYR A 161 0.40 -3.04 -0.22
N LEU A 162 1.69 -2.63 -0.30
CA LEU A 162 2.22 -1.89 -1.44
C LEU A 162 2.25 -2.75 -2.70
N TYR A 163 2.94 -3.91 -2.65
CA TYR A 163 3.08 -4.79 -3.81
C TYR A 163 1.74 -5.42 -4.20
N THR A 164 0.96 -5.88 -3.22
CA THR A 164 -0.37 -6.44 -3.47
C THR A 164 -1.31 -5.43 -4.12
N THR A 165 -1.42 -4.20 -3.59
CA THR A 165 -2.28 -3.16 -4.19
C THR A 165 -1.79 -2.80 -5.59
N THR A 166 -0.48 -2.71 -5.80
CA THR A 166 0.11 -2.46 -7.12
C THR A 166 -0.24 -3.57 -8.11
N PHE A 167 -0.07 -4.83 -7.73
CA PHE A 167 -0.44 -5.97 -8.55
C PHE A 167 -1.94 -6.00 -8.89
N ILE A 168 -2.79 -5.74 -7.89
CA ILE A 168 -4.24 -5.70 -8.08
C ILE A 168 -4.66 -4.58 -9.03
N LEU A 169 -4.11 -3.38 -8.89
CA LEU A 169 -4.38 -2.29 -9.83
C LEU A 169 -3.92 -2.65 -11.25
N ALA A 170 -2.81 -3.39 -11.42
CA ALA A 170 -2.39 -3.90 -12.71
C ALA A 170 -3.38 -4.94 -13.26
N PHE A 171 -3.85 -5.89 -12.43
CA PHE A 171 -4.85 -6.88 -12.80
C PHE A 171 -6.19 -6.26 -13.21
N LEU A 172 -6.59 -5.16 -12.58
CA LEU A 172 -7.83 -4.44 -12.91
C LEU A 172 -7.75 -3.59 -14.18
N LEU A 173 -6.54 -3.32 -14.74
CA LEU A 173 -6.40 -2.49 -15.96
C LEU A 173 -7.18 -3.01 -17.18
N PRO A 174 -7.12 -4.31 -17.56
CA PRO A 174 -7.92 -4.83 -18.67
C PRO A 174 -9.41 -4.60 -18.47
N TYR A 175 -9.92 -4.82 -17.26
CA TYR A 175 -11.31 -4.55 -16.90
C TYR A 175 -11.65 -3.06 -17.04
N ARG A 176 -10.80 -2.18 -16.52
CA ARG A 176 -10.96 -0.73 -16.63
C ARG A 176 -10.98 -0.25 -18.07
N PHE A 177 -10.12 -0.80 -18.92
CA PHE A 177 -10.05 -0.43 -20.33
C PHE A 177 -11.24 -0.96 -21.13
N SER A 178 -11.81 -2.12 -20.76
CA SER A 178 -12.95 -2.71 -21.44
C SER A 178 -14.21 -1.85 -21.37
N ILE A 179 -14.35 -1.00 -20.36
CA ILE A 179 -15.49 -0.07 -20.21
C ILE A 179 -15.53 0.89 -21.41
N ASN A 180 -14.36 1.36 -21.87
CA ASN A 180 -14.23 2.32 -22.98
C ASN A 180 -14.00 1.65 -24.35
N ALA A 181 -13.80 0.32 -24.40
CA ALA A 181 -13.51 -0.38 -25.63
C ALA A 181 -14.79 -0.70 -26.41
N ASP A 182 -14.74 -0.57 -27.74
CA ASP A 182 -15.83 -0.99 -28.62
C ASP A 182 -15.86 -2.51 -28.79
N ASN A 183 -14.70 -3.15 -28.82
CA ASN A 183 -14.56 -4.60 -28.92
C ASN A 183 -13.70 -5.12 -27.74
N CYS A 184 -14.32 -5.97 -26.92
CA CYS A 184 -13.69 -6.59 -25.75
C CYS A 184 -13.18 -8.01 -26.02
N LYS A 185 -13.38 -8.57 -27.23
CA LYS A 185 -12.93 -9.93 -27.55
C LYS A 185 -11.41 -10.02 -27.45
N LYS A 186 -10.92 -11.08 -26.84
CA LYS A 186 -9.51 -11.43 -26.70
C LYS A 186 -9.29 -12.91 -26.99
N SER A 187 -8.04 -13.28 -27.22
CA SER A 187 -7.63 -14.67 -27.47
C SER A 187 -7.85 -15.56 -26.25
N VAL A 188 -7.92 -16.88 -26.48
CA VAL A 188 -8.01 -17.88 -25.42
C VAL A 188 -6.80 -17.82 -24.46
N PRO A 189 -5.54 -17.70 -24.94
CA PRO A 189 -4.39 -17.53 -24.04
C PRO A 189 -4.52 -16.31 -23.10
N PHE A 190 -5.10 -15.21 -23.59
CA PHE A 190 -5.39 -14.05 -22.74
C PHE A 190 -6.42 -14.38 -21.65
N ALA A 191 -7.45 -15.15 -21.97
CA ALA A 191 -8.46 -15.58 -21.00
C ALA A 191 -7.85 -16.51 -19.93
N ILE A 192 -6.95 -17.43 -20.33
CA ILE A 192 -6.20 -18.28 -19.41
C ILE A 192 -5.29 -17.43 -18.51
N MET A 193 -4.57 -16.48 -19.09
CA MET A 193 -3.71 -15.56 -18.33
C MET A 193 -4.54 -14.78 -17.29
N MET A 194 -5.71 -14.24 -17.67
CA MET A 194 -6.58 -13.53 -16.74
C MET A 194 -7.15 -14.43 -15.64
N PHE A 195 -7.41 -15.70 -15.93
CA PHE A 195 -7.81 -16.71 -14.94
C PHE A 195 -6.71 -16.92 -13.90
N LEU A 196 -5.47 -17.19 -14.32
CA LEU A 196 -4.33 -17.44 -13.43
C LEU A 196 -3.98 -16.20 -12.61
N LEU A 197 -3.91 -15.02 -13.24
CA LEU A 197 -3.69 -13.75 -12.53
C LEU A 197 -4.84 -13.44 -11.57
N GLY A 198 -6.07 -13.81 -11.92
CA GLY A 198 -7.23 -13.69 -11.06
C GLY A 198 -7.09 -14.53 -9.80
N ILE A 199 -6.65 -15.79 -9.90
CA ILE A 199 -6.38 -16.64 -8.73
C ILE A 199 -5.37 -15.95 -7.81
N ILE A 200 -4.24 -15.48 -8.35
CA ILE A 200 -3.22 -14.78 -7.55
C ILE A 200 -3.80 -13.53 -6.88
N ALA A 201 -4.56 -12.70 -7.63
CA ALA A 201 -5.14 -11.46 -7.13
C ALA A 201 -6.15 -11.69 -5.99
N GLY A 202 -7.01 -12.71 -6.14
CA GLY A 202 -7.97 -13.09 -5.09
C GLY A 202 -7.31 -13.70 -3.86
N TRP A 203 -6.13 -14.31 -4.03
CA TRP A 203 -5.39 -14.99 -2.97
C TRP A 203 -4.45 -14.08 -2.16
N CYS A 204 -4.36 -12.79 -2.48
CA CYS A 204 -3.41 -11.89 -1.82
C CYS A 204 -3.84 -11.47 -0.41
N ASN A 205 -4.99 -10.81 -0.27
CA ASN A 205 -5.53 -10.33 1.01
C ASN A 205 -7.05 -10.45 1.05
N GLU A 206 -7.62 -10.65 2.23
CA GLU A 206 -9.05 -10.88 2.45
C GLU A 206 -9.89 -9.68 1.96
N ASN A 207 -9.47 -8.47 2.32
CA ASN A 207 -10.21 -7.25 1.97
C ASN A 207 -10.14 -6.96 0.46
N THR A 208 -8.99 -7.13 -0.17
CA THR A 208 -8.83 -6.89 -1.61
C THR A 208 -9.43 -8.01 -2.45
N GLY A 209 -9.32 -9.27 -2.03
CA GLY A 209 -9.93 -10.42 -2.69
C GLY A 209 -11.45 -10.26 -2.77
N PHE A 210 -12.12 -9.93 -1.66
CA PHE A 210 -13.54 -9.59 -1.64
C PHE A 210 -13.86 -8.42 -2.56
N ALA A 211 -13.08 -7.33 -2.48
CA ALA A 211 -13.32 -6.11 -3.25
C ALA A 211 -13.22 -6.34 -4.77
N ILE A 212 -12.24 -7.14 -5.22
CA ILE A 212 -12.11 -7.50 -6.65
C ILE A 212 -13.29 -8.35 -7.10
N CYS A 213 -13.71 -9.33 -6.30
CA CYS A 213 -14.87 -10.15 -6.61
C CYS A 213 -16.12 -9.28 -6.77
N ALA A 214 -16.39 -8.38 -5.82
CA ALA A 214 -17.55 -7.48 -5.87
C ALA A 214 -17.49 -6.53 -7.08
N ALA A 215 -16.36 -5.85 -7.30
CA ALA A 215 -16.21 -4.91 -8.39
C ALA A 215 -16.30 -5.59 -9.77
N ASN A 216 -15.62 -6.73 -9.97
CA ASN A 216 -15.65 -7.47 -11.24
C ASN A 216 -17.01 -8.11 -11.49
N PHE A 217 -17.71 -8.59 -10.45
CA PHE A 217 -19.09 -9.09 -10.60
C PHE A 217 -20.01 -8.00 -11.14
N LEU A 218 -20.02 -6.83 -10.52
CA LEU A 218 -20.86 -5.72 -10.95
C LEU A 218 -20.49 -5.21 -12.34
N LEU A 219 -19.20 -5.19 -12.67
CA LEU A 219 -18.74 -4.83 -14.00
C LEU A 219 -19.16 -5.87 -15.05
N CYS A 220 -19.08 -7.17 -14.76
CA CYS A 220 -19.55 -8.23 -15.65
C CYS A 220 -21.05 -8.11 -15.91
N LEU A 221 -21.87 -7.81 -14.90
CA LEU A 221 -23.30 -7.55 -15.05
C LEU A 221 -23.57 -6.33 -15.95
N TYR A 222 -22.82 -5.25 -15.76
CA TYR A 222 -22.90 -4.07 -16.63
C TYR A 222 -22.54 -4.41 -18.08
N LEU A 223 -21.38 -5.06 -18.29
CA LEU A 223 -20.91 -5.44 -19.63
C LEU A 223 -21.87 -6.44 -20.33
N TYR A 224 -22.50 -7.31 -19.56
CA TYR A 224 -23.56 -8.19 -20.07
C TYR A 224 -24.76 -7.38 -20.60
N LYS A 225 -25.27 -6.43 -19.81
CA LYS A 225 -26.40 -5.55 -20.18
C LYS A 225 -26.11 -4.73 -21.44
N VAL A 226 -24.87 -4.25 -21.61
CA VAL A 226 -24.46 -3.49 -22.80
C VAL A 226 -23.90 -4.34 -23.93
N LYS A 227 -24.02 -5.69 -23.84
CA LYS A 227 -23.55 -6.68 -24.84
C LYS A 227 -22.06 -6.60 -25.16
N LYS A 228 -21.23 -6.19 -24.19
CA LYS A 228 -19.76 -6.11 -24.30
C LYS A 228 -19.03 -7.18 -23.46
N LEU A 229 -19.76 -8.04 -22.75
CA LEU A 229 -19.16 -9.11 -21.95
C LEU A 229 -18.42 -10.10 -22.85
N SER A 230 -17.18 -10.42 -22.49
CA SER A 230 -16.32 -11.37 -23.22
C SER A 230 -15.87 -12.49 -22.28
N PHE A 231 -15.50 -13.64 -22.82
CA PHE A 231 -15.12 -14.83 -22.07
C PHE A 231 -14.00 -14.56 -21.04
N TRP A 232 -12.99 -13.76 -21.38
CA TRP A 232 -11.90 -13.43 -20.48
C TRP A 232 -12.33 -12.63 -19.22
N HIS A 233 -13.42 -11.85 -19.28
CA HIS A 233 -13.97 -11.18 -18.09
C HIS A 233 -14.47 -12.22 -17.09
N ILE A 234 -15.16 -13.25 -17.60
CA ILE A 234 -15.72 -14.32 -16.78
C ILE A 234 -14.60 -15.16 -16.20
N THR A 235 -13.62 -15.59 -17.00
CA THR A 235 -12.50 -16.41 -16.51
C THR A 235 -11.67 -15.69 -15.47
N GLY A 236 -11.36 -14.41 -15.67
CA GLY A 236 -10.64 -13.61 -14.67
C GLY A 236 -11.46 -13.39 -13.39
N PHE A 237 -12.78 -13.18 -13.49
CA PHE A 237 -13.67 -13.12 -12.33
C PHE A 237 -13.72 -14.45 -11.57
N VAL A 238 -13.92 -15.57 -12.27
CA VAL A 238 -13.92 -16.91 -11.67
C VAL A 238 -12.58 -17.19 -11.01
N GLY A 239 -11.47 -16.82 -11.64
CA GLY A 239 -10.14 -16.94 -11.05
C GLY A 239 -10.04 -16.18 -9.72
N THR A 240 -10.54 -14.92 -9.65
CA THR A 240 -10.53 -14.15 -8.39
C THR A 240 -11.38 -14.79 -7.30
N CYS A 241 -12.54 -15.35 -7.64
CA CYS A 241 -13.39 -16.06 -6.68
C CYS A 241 -12.68 -17.30 -6.12
N ILE A 242 -12.02 -18.09 -6.98
CA ILE A 242 -11.26 -19.26 -6.55
C ILE A 242 -10.11 -18.84 -5.62
N GLY A 243 -9.30 -17.83 -6.01
CA GLY A 243 -8.21 -17.35 -5.17
C GLY A 243 -8.68 -16.82 -3.82
N PHE A 244 -9.80 -16.08 -3.81
CA PHE A 244 -10.40 -15.59 -2.57
C PHE A 244 -10.91 -16.75 -1.68
N LEU A 245 -11.53 -17.77 -2.24
CA LEU A 245 -11.96 -18.95 -1.49
C LEU A 245 -10.75 -19.70 -0.91
N VAL A 246 -9.69 -19.91 -1.68
CA VAL A 246 -8.44 -20.54 -1.20
C VAL A 246 -7.87 -19.75 -0.01
N LEU A 247 -7.89 -18.41 -0.07
CA LEU A 247 -7.43 -17.56 1.02
C LEU A 247 -8.28 -17.70 2.28
N VAL A 248 -9.60 -17.56 2.15
CA VAL A 248 -10.51 -17.50 3.31
C VAL A 248 -10.66 -18.87 3.97
N LEU A 249 -10.68 -19.95 3.18
CA LEU A 249 -10.80 -21.32 3.66
C LEU A 249 -9.47 -21.93 4.16
N SER A 250 -8.41 -21.13 4.25
CA SER A 250 -7.13 -21.61 4.79
C SER A 250 -7.27 -22.09 6.24
N PRO A 251 -6.83 -23.32 6.57
CA PRO A 251 -6.86 -23.83 7.95
C PRO A 251 -6.11 -22.94 8.94
N GLY A 252 -5.01 -22.30 8.50
CA GLY A 252 -4.23 -21.41 9.34
C GLY A 252 -5.00 -20.16 9.80
N ASN A 253 -6.04 -19.73 9.10
CA ASN A 253 -6.89 -18.65 9.56
C ASN A 253 -7.65 -19.05 10.84
N ASN A 254 -8.15 -20.29 10.92
CA ASN A 254 -8.84 -20.81 12.11
C ASN A 254 -7.85 -20.97 13.28
N ALA A 255 -6.66 -21.56 13.05
CA ALA A 255 -5.62 -21.69 14.07
C ALA A 255 -5.25 -20.33 14.68
N ARG A 256 -5.14 -19.30 13.85
CA ARG A 256 -4.88 -17.92 14.32
C ARG A 256 -6.06 -17.34 15.12
N LEU A 257 -7.31 -17.60 14.74
CA LEU A 257 -8.48 -17.15 15.49
C LEU A 257 -8.54 -17.80 16.87
N GLU A 258 -8.32 -19.12 16.97
CA GLU A 258 -8.26 -19.84 18.24
C GLU A 258 -7.21 -19.27 19.19
N MET A 259 -6.01 -18.92 18.67
CA MET A 259 -4.96 -18.26 19.46
C MET A 259 -5.41 -16.89 19.99
N MET A 260 -6.24 -16.15 19.25
CA MET A 260 -6.75 -14.85 19.67
C MET A 260 -7.90 -14.96 20.67
N GLU A 261 -8.74 -15.99 20.57
CA GLU A 261 -9.87 -16.22 21.47
C GLU A 261 -9.44 -16.71 22.86
N THR A 262 -8.34 -17.43 22.98
CA THR A 262 -7.80 -17.87 24.28
C THR A 262 -7.36 -16.70 25.19
N THR A 263 -7.29 -15.49 24.67
CA THR A 263 -6.89 -14.29 25.43
C THR A 263 -8.04 -13.50 26.05
N GLY A 264 -9.31 -13.88 25.85
CA GLY A 264 -10.48 -13.23 26.45
C GLY A 264 -11.80 -13.57 25.79
N SER A 265 -12.94 -13.37 26.47
CA SER A 265 -14.28 -13.56 25.91
C SER A 265 -14.51 -12.54 24.77
N PHE A 266 -14.64 -13.04 23.53
CA PHE A 266 -14.96 -12.21 22.36
C PHE A 266 -16.43 -11.75 22.44
N ASN A 267 -16.62 -10.45 22.61
CA ASN A 267 -17.96 -9.84 22.55
C ASN A 267 -18.17 -9.23 21.16
N TYR A 268 -19.02 -9.87 20.36
CA TYR A 268 -19.30 -9.46 18.98
C TYR A 268 -19.79 -8.01 18.87
N PHE A 269 -20.67 -7.54 19.76
CA PHE A 269 -21.20 -6.17 19.72
C PHE A 269 -20.13 -5.13 20.04
N SER A 270 -19.29 -5.38 21.05
CA SER A 270 -18.17 -4.50 21.38
C SER A 270 -17.16 -4.46 20.25
N HIS A 271 -16.88 -5.60 19.63
CA HIS A 271 -15.99 -5.67 18.48
C HIS A 271 -16.55 -4.90 17.29
N LEU A 272 -17.83 -5.09 16.95
CA LEU A 272 -18.47 -4.37 15.85
C LEU A 272 -18.48 -2.85 16.11
N ALA A 273 -18.72 -2.40 17.33
CA ALA A 273 -18.64 -0.97 17.67
C ALA A 273 -17.22 -0.41 17.42
N VAL A 274 -16.19 -1.11 17.89
CA VAL A 274 -14.79 -0.69 17.68
C VAL A 274 -14.40 -0.66 16.20
N THR A 275 -14.81 -1.66 15.41
CA THR A 275 -14.51 -1.68 13.97
C THR A 275 -15.28 -0.62 13.19
N LEU A 276 -16.51 -0.29 13.59
CA LEU A 276 -17.25 0.85 13.05
C LEU A 276 -16.57 2.18 13.39
N ASP A 277 -16.10 2.38 14.62
CA ASP A 277 -15.34 3.57 14.98
C ASP A 277 -14.07 3.71 14.12
N ILE A 278 -13.31 2.64 13.95
CA ILE A 278 -12.12 2.64 13.09
C ILE A 278 -12.50 2.94 11.63
N PHE A 279 -13.61 2.39 11.14
CA PHE A 279 -14.11 2.66 9.80
C PHE A 279 -14.43 4.15 9.61
N PHE A 280 -15.19 4.77 10.52
CA PHE A 280 -15.52 6.20 10.44
C PHE A 280 -14.29 7.09 10.63
N LEU A 281 -13.39 6.75 11.55
CA LEU A 281 -12.11 7.46 11.71
C LEU A 281 -11.28 7.40 10.42
N THR A 282 -11.26 6.24 9.75
CA THR A 282 -10.58 6.10 8.47
C THR A 282 -11.20 7.01 7.40
N LEU A 283 -12.53 7.08 7.33
CA LEU A 283 -13.22 8.01 6.40
C LEU A 283 -12.91 9.49 6.73
N LEU A 284 -12.80 9.85 8.00
CA LEU A 284 -12.40 11.20 8.41
C LEU A 284 -10.95 11.54 8.01
N GLU A 285 -10.04 10.59 8.09
CA GLU A 285 -8.66 10.78 7.63
C GLU A 285 -8.54 10.89 6.10
N GLU A 286 -9.42 10.22 5.36
CA GLU A 286 -9.55 10.34 3.90
C GLU A 286 -10.39 11.56 3.46
N LEU A 287 -10.87 12.37 4.40
CA LEU A 287 -11.74 13.52 4.13
C LEU A 287 -11.18 14.49 3.08
N PRO A 288 -9.87 14.81 3.02
CA PRO A 288 -9.33 15.67 1.97
C PRO A 288 -9.57 15.12 0.55
N LEU A 289 -9.45 13.80 0.35
CA LEU A 289 -9.73 13.15 -0.94
C LEU A 289 -11.23 13.06 -1.21
N ILE A 290 -12.04 12.73 -0.19
CA ILE A 290 -13.50 12.66 -0.30
C ILE A 290 -14.05 14.03 -0.69
N LEU A 291 -13.65 15.09 -0.01
CA LEU A 291 -14.06 16.48 -0.33
C LEU A 291 -13.58 16.90 -1.72
N SER A 292 -12.37 16.51 -2.12
CA SER A 292 -11.85 16.76 -3.47
C SER A 292 -12.73 16.08 -4.52
N LEU A 293 -13.11 14.81 -4.31
CA LEU A 293 -13.99 14.09 -5.21
C LEU A 293 -15.39 14.74 -5.30
N VAL A 294 -15.99 15.05 -4.16
CA VAL A 294 -17.29 15.74 -4.08
C VAL A 294 -17.24 17.10 -4.78
N TYR A 295 -16.19 17.87 -4.56
CA TYR A 295 -15.98 19.16 -5.22
C TYR A 295 -15.91 19.03 -6.74
N LEU A 296 -15.14 18.08 -7.26
CA LEU A 296 -15.02 17.84 -8.69
C LEU A 296 -16.34 17.36 -9.32
N LEU A 297 -17.08 16.49 -8.62
CA LEU A 297 -18.41 16.05 -9.04
C LEU A 297 -19.42 17.21 -9.02
N PHE A 298 -19.33 18.13 -8.04
CA PHE A 298 -20.14 19.34 -8.02
C PHE A 298 -19.84 20.25 -9.22
N ILE A 299 -18.55 20.41 -9.60
CA ILE A 299 -18.20 21.14 -10.84
C ILE A 299 -18.79 20.42 -12.06
N ALA A 300 -18.67 19.10 -12.14
CA ALA A 300 -19.27 18.32 -13.24
C ALA A 300 -20.80 18.54 -13.32
N TYR A 301 -21.48 18.55 -12.17
CA TYR A 301 -22.90 18.86 -12.09
C TYR A 301 -23.22 20.28 -12.61
N LYS A 302 -22.53 21.30 -12.11
CA LYS A 302 -22.69 22.70 -12.55
C LYS A 302 -22.41 22.88 -14.04
N LYS A 303 -21.49 22.12 -14.63
CA LYS A 303 -21.14 22.12 -16.06
C LYS A 303 -22.02 21.18 -16.90
N LYS A 304 -23.12 20.70 -16.31
CA LYS A 304 -24.16 19.87 -16.94
C LYS A 304 -23.66 18.53 -17.52
N PHE A 305 -22.57 17.94 -16.99
CA PHE A 305 -22.10 16.62 -17.41
C PHE A 305 -23.12 15.49 -17.13
N PHE A 306 -24.07 15.73 -16.23
CA PHE A 306 -25.18 14.81 -15.94
C PHE A 306 -26.46 15.12 -16.72
N SER A 307 -26.44 16.10 -17.67
CA SER A 307 -27.53 16.24 -18.65
C SER A 307 -27.54 15.05 -19.60
N LYS A 308 -28.70 14.74 -20.19
CA LYS A 308 -28.90 13.54 -21.04
C LYS A 308 -27.83 13.40 -22.13
N ASP A 309 -27.53 14.49 -22.85
CA ASP A 309 -26.62 14.47 -23.99
C ASP A 309 -25.16 14.33 -23.54
N LYS A 310 -24.69 15.18 -22.62
CA LYS A 310 -23.32 15.09 -22.08
C LYS A 310 -23.08 13.81 -21.30
N PHE A 311 -24.05 13.34 -20.53
CA PHE A 311 -23.90 12.07 -19.82
C PHE A 311 -23.72 10.90 -20.77
N ALA A 312 -24.42 10.88 -21.90
CA ALA A 312 -24.26 9.83 -22.92
C ALA A 312 -22.81 9.79 -23.46
N GLU A 313 -22.18 10.96 -23.67
CA GLU A 313 -20.79 11.09 -24.12
C GLU A 313 -19.77 10.62 -23.08
N TYR A 314 -19.92 11.04 -21.81
CA TYR A 314 -18.94 10.78 -20.74
C TYR A 314 -19.29 9.57 -19.84
N LYS A 315 -20.41 8.88 -20.13
CA LYS A 315 -20.94 7.76 -19.33
C LYS A 315 -19.88 6.72 -18.97
N ASN A 316 -19.14 6.25 -19.93
CA ASN A 316 -18.14 5.21 -19.73
C ASN A 316 -16.97 5.68 -18.83
N ASP A 317 -16.58 6.96 -18.91
CA ASP A 317 -15.57 7.52 -18.03
C ASP A 317 -16.06 7.55 -16.56
N PHE A 318 -17.32 7.99 -16.34
CA PHE A 318 -17.93 7.98 -15.00
C PHE A 318 -18.14 6.56 -14.47
N ILE A 319 -18.53 5.59 -15.31
CA ILE A 319 -18.62 4.17 -14.93
C ILE A 319 -17.24 3.65 -14.52
N GLY A 320 -16.17 4.07 -15.21
CA GLY A 320 -14.82 3.72 -14.85
C GLY A 320 -14.39 4.29 -13.49
N VAL A 321 -14.81 5.51 -13.15
CA VAL A 321 -14.61 6.08 -11.81
C VAL A 321 -15.42 5.32 -10.76
N LEU A 322 -16.69 5.01 -11.06
CA LEU A 322 -17.55 4.22 -10.17
C LEU A 322 -17.00 2.81 -9.92
N TYR A 323 -16.46 2.15 -10.93
CA TYR A 323 -15.83 0.85 -10.80
C TYR A 323 -14.66 0.88 -9.80
N LEU A 324 -13.77 1.88 -9.89
CA LEU A 324 -12.68 2.07 -8.95
C LEU A 324 -13.17 2.41 -7.54
N PHE A 325 -14.22 3.23 -7.43
CA PHE A 325 -14.83 3.56 -6.16
C PHE A 325 -15.43 2.33 -5.48
N ILE A 326 -16.15 1.48 -6.23
CA ILE A 326 -16.71 0.22 -5.71
C ILE A 326 -15.59 -0.68 -5.19
N PHE A 327 -14.51 -0.87 -5.98
CA PHE A 327 -13.35 -1.65 -5.54
C PHE A 327 -12.76 -1.10 -4.23
N GLY A 328 -12.44 0.20 -4.19
CA GLY A 328 -11.86 0.83 -3.01
C GLY A 328 -12.77 0.75 -1.80
N PHE A 329 -14.04 1.16 -1.94
CA PHE A 329 -15.01 1.17 -0.85
C PHE A 329 -15.29 -0.24 -0.31
N ALA A 330 -15.44 -1.23 -1.19
CA ALA A 330 -15.65 -2.62 -0.77
C ALA A 330 -14.45 -3.16 0.02
N SER A 331 -13.21 -2.77 -0.34
CA SER A 331 -12.00 -3.17 0.39
C SER A 331 -11.93 -2.59 1.81
N LEU A 332 -12.51 -1.43 2.03
CA LEU A 332 -12.60 -0.81 3.36
C LEU A 332 -13.80 -1.37 4.15
N ALA A 333 -14.97 -1.44 3.53
CA ALA A 333 -16.21 -1.82 4.19
C ALA A 333 -16.20 -3.25 4.75
N ILE A 334 -15.58 -4.20 4.04
CA ILE A 334 -15.48 -5.59 4.52
C ILE A 334 -14.69 -5.70 5.82
N MET A 335 -13.78 -4.73 6.10
CA MET A 335 -12.97 -4.71 7.31
C MET A 335 -13.78 -4.49 8.59
N ILE A 336 -15.02 -4.03 8.51
CA ILE A 336 -15.94 -3.93 9.63
C ILE A 336 -16.19 -5.32 10.26
N PHE A 337 -16.14 -6.36 9.43
CA PHE A 337 -16.35 -7.75 9.86
C PHE A 337 -15.04 -8.50 10.17
N SER A 338 -13.91 -7.84 10.03
CA SER A 338 -12.59 -8.44 10.29
C SER A 338 -12.29 -8.51 11.79
N PRO A 339 -11.70 -9.59 12.31
CA PRO A 339 -11.26 -9.66 13.71
C PRO A 339 -10.24 -8.58 14.09
N ASN A 340 -9.53 -8.01 13.11
CA ASN A 340 -8.56 -6.95 13.32
C ASN A 340 -8.62 -5.95 12.16
N PHE A 341 -8.69 -4.66 12.45
CA PHE A 341 -8.78 -3.58 11.47
C PHE A 341 -7.60 -2.59 11.61
N PRO A 342 -6.37 -2.98 11.26
CA PRO A 342 -5.22 -2.09 11.34
C PRO A 342 -5.23 -1.03 10.23
N ALA A 343 -4.63 0.13 10.49
CA ALA A 343 -4.62 1.29 9.60
C ALA A 343 -4.12 0.99 8.17
N ARG A 344 -3.15 0.09 8.02
CA ARG A 344 -2.58 -0.33 6.73
C ARG A 344 -3.59 -0.98 5.77
N THR A 345 -4.72 -1.52 6.27
CA THR A 345 -5.75 -2.15 5.43
C THR A 345 -6.54 -1.15 4.58
N ALA A 346 -6.47 0.15 4.89
CA ALA A 346 -7.07 1.22 4.09
C ALA A 346 -6.31 1.51 2.78
N THR A 347 -5.08 0.99 2.60
CA THR A 347 -4.23 1.28 1.43
C THR A 347 -4.93 1.12 0.08
N PRO A 348 -5.68 0.04 -0.22
CA PRO A 348 -6.37 -0.09 -1.51
C PRO A 348 -7.47 0.96 -1.70
N PHE A 349 -8.17 1.33 -0.62
CA PHE A 349 -9.20 2.39 -0.65
C PHE A 349 -8.58 3.75 -0.96
N THR A 350 -7.51 4.15 -0.26
CA THR A 350 -6.76 5.39 -0.50
C THR A 350 -6.31 5.47 -1.96
N CYS A 351 -5.67 4.41 -2.50
CA CYS A 351 -5.20 4.37 -3.89
C CYS A 351 -6.35 4.48 -4.90
N ALA A 352 -7.46 3.78 -4.67
CA ALA A 352 -8.64 3.85 -5.52
C ALA A 352 -9.29 5.23 -5.46
N LEU A 353 -9.38 5.86 -4.29
CA LEU A 353 -9.96 7.19 -4.11
C LEU A 353 -9.12 8.26 -4.82
N ILE A 354 -7.77 8.18 -4.75
CA ILE A 354 -6.86 9.04 -5.53
C ILE A 354 -7.15 8.88 -7.03
N ALA A 355 -7.30 7.64 -7.51
CA ALA A 355 -7.62 7.37 -8.91
C ALA A 355 -9.00 7.93 -9.30
N CYS A 356 -10.00 7.88 -8.40
CA CYS A 356 -11.33 8.47 -8.63
C CYS A 356 -11.25 9.99 -8.76
N VAL A 357 -10.57 10.69 -7.85
CA VAL A 357 -10.38 12.15 -7.89
C VAL A 357 -9.73 12.56 -9.21
N LEU A 358 -8.62 11.91 -9.57
CA LEU A 358 -7.95 12.17 -10.85
C LEU A 358 -8.81 11.79 -12.06
N GLY A 359 -9.62 10.74 -11.96
CA GLY A 359 -10.55 10.30 -13.02
C GLY A 359 -11.53 11.41 -13.36
N VAL A 360 -12.22 11.97 -12.35
CA VAL A 360 -13.14 13.11 -12.54
C VAL A 360 -12.39 14.36 -13.03
N TYR A 361 -11.21 14.64 -12.48
CA TYR A 361 -10.36 15.73 -12.99
C TYR A 361 -10.05 15.56 -14.49
N PHE A 362 -9.70 14.37 -14.95
CA PHE A 362 -9.41 14.13 -16.36
C PHE A 362 -10.65 14.22 -17.24
N ILE A 363 -11.85 13.87 -16.74
CA ILE A 363 -13.13 14.09 -17.45
C ILE A 363 -13.34 15.59 -17.68
N LEU A 364 -13.24 16.39 -16.61
CA LEU A 364 -13.39 17.84 -16.70
C LEU A 364 -12.36 18.49 -17.63
N LYS A 365 -11.14 17.95 -17.65
CA LYS A 365 -10.06 18.43 -18.52
C LYS A 365 -10.25 18.09 -20.00
N LYS A 366 -11.13 17.19 -20.37
CA LYS A 366 -11.48 16.97 -21.79
C LYS A 366 -12.18 18.20 -22.41
N GLU A 367 -12.90 18.98 -21.62
CA GLU A 367 -13.55 20.22 -22.03
C GLU A 367 -12.81 21.49 -21.51
N ASP A 368 -11.52 21.39 -21.23
CA ASP A 368 -10.67 22.50 -20.74
C ASP A 368 -11.22 23.25 -19.52
N ILE A 369 -12.08 22.60 -18.71
CA ILE A 369 -12.66 23.20 -17.53
C ILE A 369 -11.56 23.49 -16.51
N LYS A 370 -11.47 24.75 -16.10
CA LYS A 370 -10.60 25.18 -15.02
C LYS A 370 -11.25 24.81 -13.68
N VAL A 371 -10.64 23.86 -12.98
CA VAL A 371 -11.13 23.37 -11.69
C VAL A 371 -10.82 24.36 -10.57
N MET A 372 -9.67 25.04 -10.66
CA MET A 372 -9.17 25.94 -9.61
C MET A 372 -8.33 27.06 -10.24
N PRO A 373 -8.31 28.27 -9.64
CA PRO A 373 -7.39 29.33 -10.04
C PRO A 373 -5.92 28.88 -9.92
N ARG A 374 -5.09 29.32 -10.85
CA ARG A 374 -3.67 28.93 -10.89
C ARG A 374 -2.92 29.32 -9.60
N THR A 375 -3.21 30.50 -9.07
CA THR A 375 -2.61 31.00 -7.82
C THR A 375 -2.88 30.04 -6.67
N LEU A 376 -4.16 29.68 -6.46
CA LEU A 376 -4.55 28.75 -5.40
C LEU A 376 -3.92 27.35 -5.61
N THR A 377 -3.86 26.87 -6.85
CA THR A 377 -3.18 25.60 -7.18
C THR A 377 -1.72 25.65 -6.78
N VAL A 378 -1.00 26.72 -7.15
CA VAL A 378 0.43 26.87 -6.81
C VAL A 378 0.60 26.96 -5.30
N SER A 379 -0.20 27.78 -4.60
CA SER A 379 -0.11 27.94 -3.14
C SER A 379 -0.32 26.61 -2.41
N LEU A 380 -1.33 25.82 -2.79
CA LEU A 380 -1.58 24.50 -2.18
C LEU A 380 -0.43 23.52 -2.42
N TYR A 381 0.07 23.44 -3.65
CA TYR A 381 1.22 22.55 -3.92
C TYR A 381 2.49 23.01 -3.21
N THR A 382 2.72 24.32 -3.08
CA THR A 382 3.85 24.83 -2.29
C THR A 382 3.72 24.45 -0.82
N LEU A 383 2.53 24.64 -0.22
CA LEU A 383 2.27 24.24 1.15
C LEU A 383 2.48 22.74 1.37
N CYS A 384 1.92 21.91 0.48
CA CYS A 384 2.11 20.45 0.52
C CYS A 384 3.59 20.06 0.37
N PHE A 385 4.33 20.76 -0.51
CA PHE A 385 5.74 20.50 -0.71
C PHE A 385 6.57 20.84 0.54
N VAL A 386 6.32 21.98 1.18
CA VAL A 386 6.97 22.34 2.46
C VAL A 386 6.65 21.30 3.53
N TYR A 387 5.37 20.88 3.63
CA TYR A 387 4.98 19.85 4.57
C TYR A 387 5.71 18.51 4.32
N ILE A 388 5.81 18.07 3.06
CA ILE A 388 6.54 16.85 2.69
C ILE A 388 8.04 16.98 3.02
N LEU A 389 8.65 18.13 2.79
CA LEU A 389 10.07 18.35 3.13
C LEU A 389 10.30 18.20 4.64
N VAL A 390 9.48 18.88 5.45
CA VAL A 390 9.63 18.85 6.92
C VAL A 390 9.34 17.45 7.48
N THR A 391 8.23 16.83 7.06
CA THR A 391 7.86 15.50 7.55
C THR A 391 8.74 14.39 6.96
N GLY A 392 9.28 14.57 5.76
CA GLY A 392 10.22 13.65 5.12
C GLY A 392 11.59 13.69 5.79
N GLU A 393 12.07 14.89 6.15
CA GLU A 393 13.27 15.03 6.98
C GLU A 393 13.10 14.33 8.33
N ASN A 394 12.01 14.61 9.05
CA ASN A 394 11.71 13.95 10.32
C ASN A 394 11.64 12.41 10.19
N ALA A 395 11.03 11.92 9.13
CA ALA A 395 10.99 10.49 8.85
C ALA A 395 12.39 9.93 8.66
N LEU A 396 13.23 10.59 7.86
CA LEU A 396 14.60 10.15 7.60
C LEU A 396 15.47 10.15 8.87
N VAL A 397 15.42 11.24 9.66
CA VAL A 397 16.14 11.36 10.94
C VAL A 397 15.69 10.27 11.92
N GLY A 398 14.38 10.04 12.03
CA GLY A 398 13.85 8.98 12.88
C GLY A 398 14.25 7.59 12.43
N LEU A 399 14.25 7.30 11.12
CA LEU A 399 14.72 6.01 10.60
C LEU A 399 16.22 5.80 10.85
N LEU A 400 17.05 6.85 10.73
CA LEU A 400 18.47 6.79 11.08
C LEU A 400 18.68 6.51 12.55
N LYS A 401 17.87 7.12 13.44
CA LYS A 401 17.93 6.85 14.87
C LYS A 401 17.51 5.41 15.20
N VAL A 402 16.44 4.92 14.61
CA VAL A 402 16.02 3.50 14.75
C VAL A 402 17.14 2.55 14.29
N LYS A 403 17.81 2.89 13.19
CA LYS A 403 18.95 2.09 12.70
C LYS A 403 20.11 2.10 13.71
N GLN A 404 20.42 3.26 14.30
CA GLN A 404 21.45 3.36 15.34
C GLN A 404 21.09 2.50 16.56
N ASP A 405 19.87 2.64 17.09
CA ASP A 405 19.38 1.85 18.23
C ASP A 405 19.47 0.34 17.96
N MET A 406 19.18 -0.09 16.73
CA MET A 406 19.29 -1.51 16.36
C MET A 406 20.75 -1.99 16.26
N VAL A 407 21.67 -1.16 15.79
CA VAL A 407 23.10 -1.51 15.77
C VAL A 407 23.64 -1.67 17.21
N GLU A 408 23.25 -0.77 18.11
CA GLU A 408 23.60 -0.86 19.53
C GLU A 408 23.02 -2.13 20.15
N ARG A 409 21.76 -2.44 19.86
CA ARG A 409 21.08 -3.67 20.33
C ARG A 409 21.73 -4.95 19.76
N ASP A 410 22.09 -4.98 18.49
CA ASP A 410 22.77 -6.12 17.91
C ASP A 410 24.11 -6.38 18.60
N TYR A 411 24.82 -5.32 18.99
CA TYR A 411 26.03 -5.43 19.79
C TYR A 411 25.77 -5.98 21.20
N GLU A 412 24.72 -5.49 21.91
CA GLU A 412 24.29 -6.03 23.22
C GLU A 412 23.94 -7.53 23.14
N ILE A 413 23.22 -7.93 22.08
CA ILE A 413 22.84 -9.33 21.84
C ILE A 413 24.10 -10.17 21.63
N GLN A 414 25.02 -9.71 20.78
CA GLN A 414 26.23 -10.47 20.45
C GLN A 414 27.13 -10.67 21.69
N GLN A 415 27.32 -9.61 22.51
CA GLN A 415 28.08 -9.74 23.76
C GLN A 415 27.50 -10.78 24.72
N GLN A 416 26.16 -10.82 24.86
CA GLN A 416 25.49 -11.80 25.73
C GLN A 416 25.59 -13.21 25.16
N LEU A 417 25.47 -13.37 23.83
CA LEU A 417 25.64 -14.67 23.16
C LEU A 417 27.07 -15.21 23.34
N ASP A 418 28.09 -14.36 23.17
CA ASP A 418 29.49 -14.72 23.34
C ASP A 418 29.82 -15.13 24.79
N ALA A 419 29.10 -14.55 25.77
CA ALA A 419 29.15 -14.94 27.18
C ALA A 419 28.33 -16.20 27.50
N GLY A 420 27.66 -16.83 26.51
CA GLY A 420 26.87 -18.04 26.70
C GLY A 420 25.50 -17.81 27.36
N VAL A 421 25.05 -16.56 27.47
CA VAL A 421 23.75 -16.22 28.07
C VAL A 421 22.63 -16.72 27.15
N LYS A 422 21.59 -17.35 27.73
CA LYS A 422 20.41 -17.85 27.02
C LYS A 422 19.12 -17.07 27.29
N GLU A 423 19.15 -16.14 28.25
CA GLU A 423 18.05 -15.24 28.57
C GLU A 423 18.55 -13.80 28.38
N LEU A 424 18.33 -13.29 27.15
CA LEU A 424 18.90 -12.00 26.74
C LEU A 424 18.05 -10.83 27.25
N VAL A 425 18.72 -9.79 27.71
CA VAL A 425 18.09 -8.52 28.09
C VAL A 425 18.68 -7.40 27.25
N VAL A 426 17.83 -6.67 26.52
CA VAL A 426 18.26 -5.63 25.59
C VAL A 426 17.67 -4.27 25.94
N SER A 427 18.31 -3.20 25.52
CA SER A 427 17.81 -1.84 25.64
C SER A 427 16.58 -1.62 24.75
N PRO A 428 15.57 -0.82 25.20
CA PRO A 428 14.43 -0.45 24.38
C PRO A 428 14.85 0.45 23.20
N LEU A 429 14.12 0.40 22.07
CA LEU A 429 14.29 1.37 21.00
C LEU A 429 13.77 2.74 21.46
N THR A 430 14.48 3.81 21.10
CA THR A 430 14.17 5.18 21.58
C THR A 430 13.14 5.91 20.70
N VAL A 431 12.81 5.37 19.52
CA VAL A 431 11.86 5.95 18.57
C VAL A 431 10.53 5.23 18.64
N GLU A 432 9.45 5.99 18.75
CA GLU A 432 8.09 5.46 18.73
C GLU A 432 7.52 5.38 17.30
N THR A 433 6.54 4.49 17.11
CA THR A 433 5.80 4.39 15.84
C THR A 433 5.01 5.66 15.55
N SER A 434 5.15 6.18 14.33
CA SER A 434 4.37 7.29 13.79
C SER A 434 3.80 6.92 12.40
N ARG A 435 3.11 7.85 11.75
CA ARG A 435 2.63 7.65 10.37
C ARG A 435 3.76 7.26 9.41
N TYR A 436 4.94 7.85 9.55
CA TYR A 436 6.07 7.69 8.62
C TYR A 436 7.16 6.75 9.11
N ILE A 437 7.13 6.37 10.37
CA ILE A 437 8.11 5.47 10.99
C ILE A 437 7.36 4.36 11.70
N PHE A 438 7.60 3.13 11.30
CA PHE A 438 7.08 1.98 12.01
C PHE A 438 8.19 1.30 12.81
N VAL A 439 7.90 1.00 14.08
CA VAL A 439 8.80 0.29 14.99
C VAL A 439 8.03 -0.84 15.67
N ALA A 440 8.55 -2.06 15.56
CA ALA A 440 8.02 -3.23 16.26
C ALA A 440 9.07 -3.75 17.24
N ASP A 441 9.05 -3.18 18.45
CA ASP A 441 10.01 -3.51 19.50
C ASP A 441 9.62 -4.76 20.30
N VAL A 442 10.60 -5.44 20.90
CA VAL A 442 10.40 -6.44 21.96
C VAL A 442 9.83 -5.79 23.22
N ARG A 443 9.26 -6.58 24.13
CA ARG A 443 8.67 -6.10 25.39
C ARG A 443 9.31 -6.79 26.58
N THR A 444 8.97 -6.32 27.79
CA THR A 444 9.39 -6.92 29.05
C THR A 444 8.81 -8.34 29.27
N LYS A 445 7.69 -8.68 28.61
CA LYS A 445 7.04 -9.98 28.70
C LYS A 445 7.63 -10.96 27.68
N PRO A 446 8.28 -12.07 28.08
CA PRO A 446 8.92 -13.01 27.14
C PRO A 446 7.97 -13.63 26.11
N THR A 447 6.72 -13.88 26.49
CA THR A 447 5.67 -14.46 25.64
C THR A 447 5.02 -13.47 24.66
N PHE A 448 5.61 -12.27 24.51
CA PHE A 448 5.15 -11.34 23.49
C PHE A 448 5.64 -11.81 22.09
N PHE A 449 4.79 -11.72 21.12
CA PHE A 449 5.01 -12.25 19.76
C PHE A 449 6.37 -11.86 19.15
N ALA A 450 6.80 -10.59 19.26
CA ALA A 450 8.09 -10.16 18.73
C ALA A 450 9.27 -10.80 19.50
N ASN A 451 9.14 -10.98 20.83
CA ASN A 451 10.14 -11.61 21.67
C ASN A 451 10.33 -13.08 21.28
N GLU A 452 9.24 -13.83 21.10
CA GLU A 452 9.28 -15.23 20.71
C GLU A 452 9.94 -15.42 19.34
N ILE A 453 9.66 -14.55 18.37
CA ILE A 453 10.29 -14.60 17.05
C ILE A 453 11.80 -14.37 17.15
N LEU A 454 12.23 -13.32 17.88
CA LEU A 454 13.65 -13.03 18.01
C LEU A 454 14.38 -14.13 18.82
N SER A 455 13.75 -14.67 19.87
CA SER A 455 14.33 -15.78 20.65
C SER A 455 14.58 -17.01 19.76
N ARG A 456 13.64 -17.31 18.88
CA ARG A 456 13.82 -18.40 17.88
C ARG A 456 14.94 -18.10 16.89
N PHE A 457 15.01 -16.86 16.40
CA PHE A 457 16.00 -16.43 15.40
C PHE A 457 17.43 -16.49 15.95
N TYR A 458 17.64 -16.09 17.23
CA TYR A 458 18.95 -16.12 17.88
C TYR A 458 19.25 -17.45 18.62
N HIS A 459 18.37 -18.45 18.58
CA HIS A 459 18.52 -19.76 19.23
C HIS A 459 18.71 -19.64 20.77
N VAL A 460 17.93 -18.78 21.43
CA VAL A 460 17.96 -18.51 22.87
C VAL A 460 16.62 -18.80 23.52
N ASN A 461 16.60 -18.89 24.86
CA ASN A 461 15.39 -19.20 25.63
C ASN A 461 14.42 -18.00 25.63
N SER A 462 14.95 -16.79 25.79
CA SER A 462 14.15 -15.57 25.78
C SER A 462 14.99 -14.35 25.41
N ILE A 463 14.31 -13.34 24.82
CA ILE A 463 14.82 -11.97 24.64
C ILE A 463 13.77 -11.03 25.17
N VAL A 464 14.14 -10.17 26.13
CA VAL A 464 13.25 -9.15 26.71
C VAL A 464 13.96 -7.79 26.74
N ARG A 465 13.21 -6.70 26.76
CA ARG A 465 13.80 -5.38 26.97
C ARG A 465 13.84 -5.04 28.47
N THR A 466 14.78 -4.18 28.85
CA THR A 466 15.07 -3.82 30.24
C THR A 466 13.88 -3.15 30.96
N CYS A 467 13.06 -2.40 30.23
CA CYS A 467 11.92 -1.70 30.83
C CYS A 467 10.85 -1.39 29.77
N ASP A 468 9.61 -1.17 30.24
CA ASP A 468 8.56 -0.55 29.45
C ASP A 468 8.61 0.98 29.67
N PHE A 469 8.29 1.78 28.63
CA PHE A 469 8.20 3.22 28.79
C PHE A 469 7.14 3.55 29.84
N ALA A 470 7.51 4.36 30.83
CA ALA A 470 6.62 4.75 31.92
C ALA A 470 5.45 5.65 31.47
N LYS A 471 5.56 6.27 30.30
CA LYS A 471 4.49 7.02 29.62
C LYS A 471 4.64 6.86 28.11
N THR A 472 3.66 6.25 27.47
CA THR A 472 3.43 6.43 26.05
C THR A 472 3.04 7.89 25.80
N VAL A 473 3.97 8.67 25.30
CA VAL A 473 3.60 9.97 24.71
C VAL A 473 2.77 9.64 23.50
N LYS A 474 1.46 9.89 23.56
CA LYS A 474 0.59 9.83 22.39
C LYS A 474 1.03 10.94 21.46
N HIS A 475 1.89 10.61 20.49
CA HIS A 475 2.17 11.52 19.41
C HIS A 475 0.92 11.60 18.53
N SER A 476 0.30 12.76 18.47
CA SER A 476 -0.66 13.04 17.42
C SER A 476 0.12 13.04 16.09
N ASP A 477 -0.44 12.41 15.05
CA ASP A 477 0.15 12.37 13.71
C ASP A 477 0.41 13.76 13.08
N LEU A 478 0.04 14.81 13.78
CA LEU A 478 0.19 16.22 13.40
C LEU A 478 1.43 16.91 14.00
N ILE A 479 2.20 16.24 14.87
CA ILE A 479 3.38 16.86 15.47
C ILE A 479 4.55 16.80 14.49
N ILE A 480 4.98 17.96 14.04
CA ILE A 480 6.07 18.18 13.06
C ILE A 480 7.44 17.84 13.67
N TYR A 481 7.57 17.89 14.99
CA TYR A 481 8.80 17.53 15.70
C TYR A 481 8.54 16.38 16.69
N GLN A 482 9.15 15.22 16.41
CA GLN A 482 9.26 14.16 17.38
C GLN A 482 10.41 14.50 18.35
N HIS A 483 10.12 14.69 19.63
CA HIS A 483 11.15 14.61 20.64
C HIS A 483 11.49 13.13 20.83
N TYR A 484 12.70 12.77 20.44
CA TYR A 484 13.30 11.48 20.78
C TYR A 484 13.70 11.58 22.27
N GLY A 485 12.79 11.20 23.16
CA GLY A 485 13.07 11.16 24.60
C GLY A 485 13.93 9.95 24.96
N GLU A 486 14.87 10.12 25.88
CA GLU A 486 15.51 8.97 26.49
C GLU A 486 14.46 8.12 27.23
N PRO A 487 14.53 6.78 27.13
CA PRO A 487 13.61 5.92 27.87
C PRO A 487 13.82 6.13 29.36
N VAL A 488 12.79 6.65 30.04
CA VAL A 488 12.82 6.74 31.51
C VAL A 488 12.47 5.35 32.05
N CYS A 489 13.48 4.53 32.21
CA CYS A 489 13.37 3.26 32.92
C CYS A 489 13.10 3.50 34.36
N SER A 490 11.90 3.20 34.88
CA SER A 490 11.69 3.07 36.29
C SER A 490 12.42 1.83 36.80
N VAL A 491 13.67 1.99 37.22
CA VAL A 491 14.40 0.91 37.88
C VAL A 491 13.64 0.60 39.17
N LYS A 492 12.91 -0.52 39.20
CA LYS A 492 12.58 -1.12 40.49
C LYS A 492 13.91 -1.53 41.10
N LYS A 493 14.38 -0.72 42.09
CA LYS A 493 15.46 -1.17 42.96
C LYS A 493 15.03 -2.48 43.59
N PRO A 494 15.95 -3.45 43.70
CA PRO A 494 15.69 -4.74 44.34
C PRO A 494 15.22 -4.63 45.78
#